data_9b05d4232f3e8e5337315c6521a55a3e
#
_entry.id   9b05d4232f3e8e5337315c6521a55a3e
#
_cell.length_a   1.000
_cell.length_b   1.000
_cell.length_c   1.000
_cell.angle_alpha   90.00
_cell.angle_beta   90.00
_cell.angle_gamma   90.00
#
_symmetry.space_group_name_H-M   'P 1'
#
loop_
_entity.id
_entity.type
_entity.pdbx_description
1 polymer ?
#
loop_
_entity_poly.entity_id
_entity_poly.type
_entity_poly.pdbx_seq_one_letter_code
_entity_poly.pdbx_strand_id
1 'polypeptide(L)'
;MALRKLTFKSGINRDITDYAQEGGWYACNKVRFFKGFPKKIGGWTKHTVTKFNGICRSLFSFSGLLGVKYLALGTSEKVLLNGGGTSYNITPIRATAGAGGIVFAATNGSSTITATDASHGALVGDWVTFSGAVTLGGVITAAVLNKEYKIDTVPTDGTFTFTALDANGDAIAANSSDSGNGGGSSNASYQIAIGNDTNAQGVGWGAGTWNTAGATVTLPS
;
A
#
# COMPACT_ATOMS: atom_id res chain seq x y z
N MET A 1 33.76 -45.75 26.31
CA MET A 1 32.89 -44.58 26.50
C MET A 1 31.45 -45.03 26.40
N ALA A 2 30.63 -44.86 27.44
CA ALA A 2 29.22 -45.21 27.39
C ALA A 2 28.44 -44.13 26.60
N LEU A 3 27.77 -44.51 25.52
CA LEU A 3 26.88 -43.63 24.75
C LEU A 3 25.62 -43.32 25.58
N ARG A 4 25.40 -42.08 25.91
CA ARG A 4 24.21 -41.61 26.63
C ARG A 4 23.20 -41.03 25.63
N LYS A 5 22.00 -41.59 25.59
CA LYS A 5 20.92 -41.06 24.72
C LYS A 5 20.40 -39.77 25.35
N LEU A 6 20.55 -38.66 24.62
CA LEU A 6 19.92 -37.39 24.96
C LEU A 6 18.52 -37.33 24.30
N THR A 7 17.49 -37.18 25.11
CA THR A 7 16.10 -37.05 24.63
C THR A 7 15.61 -35.66 24.99
N PHE A 8 15.25 -34.88 23.98
CA PHE A 8 14.68 -33.55 24.16
C PHE A 8 13.15 -33.59 23.99
N LYS A 9 12.45 -32.88 24.84
CA LYS A 9 11.01 -32.68 24.72
C LYS A 9 10.73 -31.68 23.59
N SER A 10 9.68 -31.89 22.84
CA SER A 10 9.24 -30.95 21.80
C SER A 10 8.40 -29.83 22.40
N GLY A 11 8.49 -28.63 21.79
CA GLY A 11 7.70 -27.48 22.19
C GLY A 11 8.48 -26.54 23.13
N ILE A 12 7.87 -25.37 23.35
CA ILE A 12 8.35 -24.35 24.30
C ILE A 12 7.36 -24.34 25.46
N ASN A 13 7.87 -24.47 26.66
CA ASN A 13 7.08 -24.38 27.87
C ASN A 13 7.69 -23.33 28.80
N ARG A 14 6.88 -22.33 29.18
CA ARG A 14 7.27 -21.25 30.08
C ARG A 14 6.51 -21.26 31.41
N ASP A 15 5.63 -22.23 31.62
CA ASP A 15 4.77 -22.30 32.80
C ASP A 15 5.50 -22.85 34.02
N ILE A 16 6.66 -23.45 33.82
CA ILE A 16 7.53 -24.00 34.88
C ILE A 16 8.90 -23.34 34.85
N THR A 17 9.61 -23.40 35.99
CA THR A 17 10.94 -22.83 36.08
C THR A 17 11.94 -23.56 35.17
N ASP A 18 13.01 -22.88 34.76
CA ASP A 18 14.06 -23.46 33.91
C ASP A 18 14.63 -24.76 34.50
N TYR A 19 14.69 -24.84 35.80
CA TYR A 19 15.20 -26.00 36.55
C TYR A 19 14.27 -27.21 36.49
N ALA A 20 12.96 -26.98 36.46
CA ALA A 20 11.97 -28.06 36.44
C ALA A 20 11.73 -28.61 35.02
N GLN A 21 12.26 -27.95 33.98
CA GLN A 21 12.08 -28.33 32.59
C GLN A 21 13.31 -29.04 31.99
N GLU A 22 13.93 -29.89 32.71
CA GLU A 22 15.07 -30.67 32.22
C GLU A 22 14.75 -31.40 30.92
N GLY A 23 15.54 -31.19 29.87
CA GLY A 23 15.35 -31.73 28.54
C GLY A 23 14.28 -31.01 27.67
N GLY A 24 13.70 -29.91 28.16
CA GLY A 24 12.77 -29.06 27.42
C GLY A 24 13.40 -27.79 26.86
N TRP A 25 12.57 -26.97 26.23
CA TRP A 25 12.95 -25.68 25.67
C TRP A 25 12.16 -24.56 26.33
N TYR A 26 12.84 -23.66 26.99
CA TYR A 26 12.24 -22.46 27.58
C TYR A 26 12.02 -21.34 26.58
N ALA A 27 12.99 -21.14 25.66
CA ALA A 27 12.91 -20.19 24.58
C ALA A 27 13.69 -20.71 23.37
N CYS A 28 13.18 -20.43 22.18
CA CYS A 28 13.92 -20.66 20.94
C CYS A 28 13.58 -19.59 19.91
N ASN A 29 14.52 -19.30 19.02
CA ASN A 29 14.36 -18.33 17.94
C ASN A 29 14.68 -19.01 16.61
N LYS A 30 13.85 -18.77 15.59
CA LYS A 30 13.99 -19.35 14.23
C LYS A 30 13.99 -20.88 14.20
N VAL A 31 13.28 -21.51 15.14
CA VAL A 31 13.14 -22.96 15.26
C VAL A 31 11.65 -23.31 15.22
N ARG A 32 11.31 -24.37 14.51
CA ARG A 32 10.01 -25.05 14.56
C ARG A 32 10.20 -26.49 15.02
N PHE A 33 9.22 -27.04 15.69
CA PHE A 33 9.20 -28.45 16.02
C PHE A 33 8.44 -29.21 14.93
N PHE A 34 9.10 -30.19 14.35
CA PHE A 34 8.50 -31.07 13.34
C PHE A 34 8.71 -32.53 13.72
N LYS A 35 7.65 -33.28 13.87
CA LYS A 35 7.67 -34.67 14.33
C LYS A 35 8.47 -34.85 15.65
N GLY A 36 8.32 -33.90 16.58
CA GLY A 36 9.00 -33.94 17.87
C GLY A 36 10.44 -33.42 17.90
N PHE A 37 11.03 -33.08 16.74
CA PHE A 37 12.41 -32.60 16.64
C PHE A 37 12.46 -31.11 16.34
N PRO A 38 13.40 -30.35 16.96
CA PRO A 38 13.66 -28.96 16.59
C PRO A 38 14.26 -28.92 15.21
N LYS A 39 13.68 -28.11 14.33
CA LYS A 39 14.15 -27.88 12.98
C LYS A 39 14.31 -26.39 12.74
N LYS A 40 15.42 -25.98 12.14
CA LYS A 40 15.64 -24.60 11.75
C LYS A 40 14.55 -24.13 10.79
N ILE A 41 13.95 -22.98 11.05
CA ILE A 41 13.11 -22.30 10.07
C ILE A 41 14.07 -21.68 9.05
N GLY A 42 13.87 -21.97 7.77
CA GLY A 42 14.61 -21.34 6.69
C GLY A 42 14.44 -19.82 6.70
N GLY A 43 15.33 -19.10 6.04
CA GLY A 43 15.22 -17.65 5.89
C GLY A 43 13.98 -17.26 5.08
N TRP A 44 13.54 -16.01 5.25
CA TRP A 44 12.50 -15.40 4.42
C TRP A 44 13.18 -14.71 3.24
N THR A 45 12.70 -14.98 2.04
CA THR A 45 13.05 -14.22 0.84
C THR A 45 11.87 -13.37 0.42
N LYS A 46 12.14 -12.18 -0.13
CA LYS A 46 11.07 -11.34 -0.68
C LYS A 46 10.45 -12.06 -1.87
N HIS A 47 9.13 -12.20 -1.88
CA HIS A 47 8.40 -12.78 -3.00
C HIS A 47 8.35 -11.83 -4.20
N THR A 48 8.26 -10.52 -3.94
CA THR A 48 8.27 -9.46 -4.95
C THR A 48 9.38 -8.46 -4.66
N VAL A 49 9.99 -7.91 -5.70
CA VAL A 49 11.00 -6.84 -5.59
C VAL A 49 10.33 -5.49 -5.35
N THR A 50 9.15 -5.29 -5.95
CA THR A 50 8.40 -4.04 -5.89
C THR A 50 7.66 -3.92 -4.56
N LYS A 51 7.77 -2.77 -3.93
CA LYS A 51 6.93 -2.39 -2.79
C LYS A 51 5.53 -2.07 -3.31
N PHE A 52 4.52 -2.37 -2.51
CA PHE A 52 3.13 -1.98 -2.76
C PHE A 52 2.70 -0.89 -1.78
N ASN A 53 1.77 -0.06 -2.21
CA ASN A 53 1.21 1.01 -1.39
C ASN A 53 0.14 0.46 -0.45
N GLY A 54 0.06 1.06 0.73
CA GLY A 54 -0.91 0.69 1.76
C GLY A 54 -0.49 -0.52 2.61
N ILE A 55 -1.34 -0.83 3.58
CA ILE A 55 -1.17 -1.96 4.50
C ILE A 55 -1.86 -3.18 3.91
N CYS A 56 -1.15 -4.28 3.74
CA CYS A 56 -1.73 -5.53 3.28
C CYS A 56 -2.75 -6.05 4.31
N ARG A 57 -4.01 -6.21 3.89
CA ARG A 57 -5.12 -6.69 4.74
C ARG A 57 -5.60 -8.07 4.36
N SER A 58 -5.41 -8.45 3.11
CA SER A 58 -5.81 -9.77 2.62
C SER A 58 -4.82 -10.30 1.60
N LEU A 59 -4.63 -11.60 1.63
CA LEU A 59 -3.84 -12.36 0.68
C LEU A 59 -4.67 -13.55 0.22
N PHE A 60 -4.77 -13.73 -1.08
CA PHE A 60 -5.47 -14.85 -1.67
C PHE A 60 -4.67 -15.46 -2.82
N SER A 61 -4.35 -16.73 -2.74
CA SER A 61 -3.65 -17.44 -3.80
C SER A 61 -4.60 -18.33 -4.59
N PHE A 62 -4.49 -18.30 -5.90
CA PHE A 62 -5.28 -19.14 -6.80
C PHE A 62 -4.47 -19.54 -8.03
N SER A 63 -4.97 -20.53 -8.75
CA SER A 63 -4.39 -20.97 -10.02
C SER A 63 -5.34 -20.62 -11.16
N GLY A 64 -4.81 -20.03 -12.21
CA GLY A 64 -5.55 -19.78 -13.45
C GLY A 64 -5.78 -21.07 -14.26
N LEU A 65 -6.64 -20.99 -15.26
CA LEU A 65 -6.97 -22.13 -16.14
C LEU A 65 -5.75 -22.73 -16.85
N LEU A 66 -4.72 -21.92 -17.10
CA LEU A 66 -3.47 -22.37 -17.73
C LEU A 66 -2.42 -22.84 -16.70
N GLY A 67 -2.81 -23.09 -15.44
CA GLY A 67 -1.90 -23.56 -14.40
C GLY A 67 -0.98 -22.47 -13.80
N VAL A 68 -1.09 -21.22 -14.25
CA VAL A 68 -0.33 -20.10 -13.68
C VAL A 68 -0.84 -19.79 -12.27
N LYS A 69 0.09 -19.71 -11.34
CA LYS A 69 -0.21 -19.36 -9.95
C LYS A 69 -0.22 -17.85 -9.77
N TYR A 70 -1.29 -17.36 -9.18
CA TYR A 70 -1.47 -15.95 -8.87
C TYR A 70 -1.58 -15.74 -7.37
N LEU A 71 -1.10 -14.59 -6.92
CA LEU A 71 -1.28 -14.10 -5.56
C LEU A 71 -1.97 -12.74 -5.63
N ALA A 72 -3.22 -12.68 -5.20
CA ALA A 72 -3.94 -11.43 -5.05
C ALA A 72 -3.64 -10.82 -3.68
N LEU A 73 -3.37 -9.51 -3.66
CA LEU A 73 -3.09 -8.72 -2.48
C LEU A 73 -4.12 -7.60 -2.40
N GLY A 74 -4.90 -7.59 -1.32
CA GLY A 74 -5.76 -6.46 -0.95
C GLY A 74 -5.04 -5.61 0.09
N THR A 75 -4.75 -4.36 -0.26
CA THR A 75 -4.18 -3.39 0.67
C THR A 75 -5.24 -2.39 1.12
N SER A 76 -4.89 -1.48 2.05
CA SER A 76 -5.77 -0.37 2.41
C SER A 76 -6.04 0.61 1.25
N GLU A 77 -5.23 0.55 0.19
CA GLU A 77 -5.30 1.53 -0.90
C GLU A 77 -5.56 0.88 -2.27
N LYS A 78 -5.07 -0.34 -2.49
CA LYS A 78 -5.04 -0.97 -3.81
C LYS A 78 -5.35 -2.45 -3.79
N VAL A 79 -5.79 -2.96 -4.94
CA VAL A 79 -5.84 -4.39 -5.23
C VAL A 79 -4.77 -4.72 -6.26
N LEU A 80 -3.87 -5.60 -5.89
CA LEU A 80 -2.75 -6.01 -6.73
C LEU A 80 -2.85 -7.50 -7.04
N LEU A 81 -2.42 -7.88 -8.23
CA LEU A 81 -2.31 -9.26 -8.65
C LEU A 81 -0.84 -9.55 -9.01
N ASN A 82 -0.22 -10.46 -8.29
CA ASN A 82 1.11 -10.94 -8.62
C ASN A 82 1.02 -12.27 -9.36
N GLY A 83 1.65 -12.34 -10.52
CA GLY A 83 1.71 -13.54 -11.34
C GLY A 83 3.03 -13.60 -12.12
N GLY A 84 3.73 -14.74 -12.06
CA GLY A 84 4.99 -14.91 -12.78
C GLY A 84 6.12 -13.95 -12.38
N GLY A 85 6.09 -13.42 -11.14
CA GLY A 85 7.07 -12.43 -10.66
C GLY A 85 6.72 -10.97 -10.98
N THR A 86 5.65 -10.71 -11.73
CA THR A 86 5.17 -9.36 -12.06
C THR A 86 3.94 -9.02 -11.23
N SER A 87 3.87 -7.76 -10.79
CA SER A 87 2.71 -7.23 -10.06
C SER A 87 1.88 -6.32 -10.97
N TYR A 88 0.60 -6.60 -11.06
CA TYR A 88 -0.39 -5.83 -11.81
C TYR A 88 -1.31 -5.11 -10.83
N ASN A 89 -1.52 -3.83 -11.05
CA ASN A 89 -2.53 -3.06 -10.33
C ASN A 89 -3.88 -3.31 -11.01
N ILE A 90 -4.82 -3.89 -10.28
CA ILE A 90 -6.18 -4.20 -10.74
C ILE A 90 -7.23 -3.44 -9.93
N THR A 91 -6.83 -2.37 -9.26
CA THR A 91 -7.75 -1.49 -8.52
C THR A 91 -8.79 -0.92 -9.48
N PRO A 92 -10.07 -0.95 -9.12
CA PRO A 92 -11.12 -0.40 -9.97
C PRO A 92 -10.90 1.08 -10.30
N ILE A 93 -11.24 1.45 -11.54
CA ILE A 93 -11.16 2.82 -12.04
C ILE A 93 -12.54 3.45 -11.90
N ARG A 94 -12.62 4.64 -11.30
CA ARG A 94 -13.83 5.43 -11.15
C ARG A 94 -14.17 6.18 -12.43
N ALA A 95 -13.16 6.86 -12.99
CA ALA A 95 -13.29 7.69 -14.17
C ALA A 95 -11.96 7.78 -14.92
N THR A 96 -12.02 8.25 -16.17
CA THR A 96 -10.84 8.54 -16.98
C THR A 96 -11.03 9.87 -17.69
N ALA A 97 -10.00 10.71 -17.73
CA ALA A 97 -9.93 11.86 -18.62
C ALA A 97 -9.15 11.47 -19.88
N GLY A 98 -9.72 11.78 -21.05
CA GLY A 98 -9.06 11.59 -22.33
C GLY A 98 -7.96 12.64 -22.59
N ALA A 99 -7.29 12.51 -23.72
CA ALA A 99 -6.19 13.38 -24.12
C ALA A 99 -6.58 14.87 -24.09
N GLY A 100 -5.81 15.67 -23.35
CA GLY A 100 -6.04 17.12 -23.18
C GLY A 100 -7.17 17.47 -22.21
N GLY A 101 -7.78 16.47 -21.56
CA GLY A 101 -8.86 16.70 -20.59
C GLY A 101 -8.40 17.25 -19.25
N ILE A 102 -7.08 17.32 -19.00
CA ILE A 102 -6.54 17.77 -17.73
C ILE A 102 -5.46 18.85 -17.92
N VAL A 103 -5.47 19.84 -17.06
CA VAL A 103 -4.49 20.92 -17.00
C VAL A 103 -3.91 21.03 -15.61
N PHE A 104 -2.63 21.42 -15.52
CA PHE A 104 -1.93 21.53 -14.26
C PHE A 104 -1.55 22.98 -13.96
N ALA A 105 -1.46 23.30 -12.67
CA ALA A 105 -0.96 24.58 -12.17
C ALA A 105 -0.02 24.35 -10.99
N ALA A 106 1.10 25.07 -10.98
CA ALA A 106 2.10 25.05 -9.93
C ALA A 106 2.31 26.45 -9.37
N THR A 107 2.59 26.54 -8.07
CA THR A 107 3.00 27.78 -7.40
C THR A 107 4.48 27.68 -7.01
N ASN A 108 5.26 28.71 -7.32
CA ASN A 108 6.68 28.75 -6.93
C ASN A 108 6.86 28.52 -5.42
N GLY A 109 7.77 27.64 -5.06
CA GLY A 109 8.06 27.25 -3.69
C GLY A 109 7.11 26.21 -3.10
N SER A 110 6.05 25.78 -3.83
CA SER A 110 5.10 24.76 -3.38
C SER A 110 5.34 23.43 -4.09
N SER A 111 5.23 22.34 -3.35
CA SER A 111 5.15 20.98 -3.90
C SER A 111 3.73 20.56 -4.29
N THR A 112 2.72 21.35 -3.90
CA THR A 112 1.33 21.08 -4.24
C THR A 112 1.05 21.52 -5.66
N ILE A 113 0.59 20.61 -6.50
CA ILE A 113 0.12 20.85 -7.86
C ILE A 113 -1.40 20.80 -7.86
N THR A 114 -2.01 21.79 -8.50
CA THR A 114 -3.46 21.79 -8.76
C THR A 114 -3.70 21.20 -10.14
N ALA A 115 -4.58 20.24 -10.22
CA ALA A 115 -5.08 19.68 -11.47
C ALA A 115 -6.53 20.09 -11.68
N THR A 116 -6.85 20.47 -12.92
CA THR A 116 -8.20 20.85 -13.35
C THR A 116 -8.70 19.85 -14.38
N ASP A 117 -9.81 19.19 -14.07
CA ASP A 117 -10.54 18.25 -14.92
C ASP A 117 -12.03 18.34 -14.54
N ALA A 118 -12.85 18.84 -15.43
CA ALA A 118 -14.25 19.17 -15.15
C ALA A 118 -15.13 17.97 -14.76
N SER A 119 -14.67 16.75 -14.96
CA SER A 119 -15.49 15.54 -14.77
C SER A 119 -14.74 14.40 -14.08
N HIS A 120 -13.77 14.72 -13.21
CA HIS A 120 -12.93 13.70 -12.60
C HIS A 120 -13.71 12.78 -11.64
N GLY A 121 -14.74 13.27 -10.96
CA GLY A 121 -15.52 12.50 -9.98
C GLY A 121 -14.69 11.86 -8.86
N ALA A 122 -13.42 12.23 -8.75
CA ALA A 122 -12.49 11.67 -7.77
C ALA A 122 -12.74 12.26 -6.37
N LEU A 123 -12.43 11.48 -5.37
CA LEU A 123 -12.55 11.83 -3.96
C LEU A 123 -11.15 11.97 -3.32
N VAL A 124 -11.10 12.65 -2.18
CA VAL A 124 -9.89 12.71 -1.37
C VAL A 124 -9.45 11.28 -1.01
N GLY A 125 -8.17 10.99 -1.22
CA GLY A 125 -7.59 9.66 -0.98
C GLY A 125 -7.65 8.71 -2.18
N ASP A 126 -8.39 9.01 -3.24
CA ASP A 126 -8.31 8.26 -4.50
C ASP A 126 -6.90 8.40 -5.11
N TRP A 127 -6.53 7.44 -5.95
CA TRP A 127 -5.29 7.48 -6.70
C TRP A 127 -5.56 7.89 -8.14
N VAL A 128 -4.70 8.75 -8.67
CA VAL A 128 -4.74 9.17 -10.08
C VAL A 128 -3.43 8.84 -10.77
N THR A 129 -3.51 8.28 -11.96
CA THR A 129 -2.35 8.03 -12.83
C THR A 129 -2.42 8.96 -14.02
N PHE A 130 -1.38 9.77 -14.21
CA PHE A 130 -1.26 10.64 -15.37
C PHE A 130 -0.35 10.05 -16.43
N SER A 131 -0.66 10.30 -17.69
CA SER A 131 0.15 9.97 -18.84
C SER A 131 0.00 11.02 -19.93
N GLY A 132 1.04 11.20 -20.76
CA GLY A 132 1.02 12.16 -21.84
C GLY A 132 1.13 13.63 -21.41
N ALA A 133 1.34 13.92 -20.13
CA ALA A 133 1.60 15.27 -19.66
C ALA A 133 2.99 15.75 -20.12
N VAL A 134 3.06 17.02 -20.50
CA VAL A 134 4.30 17.72 -20.83
C VAL A 134 4.83 18.49 -19.63
N THR A 135 6.05 19.01 -19.72
CA THR A 135 6.66 19.79 -18.64
C THR A 135 5.80 21.01 -18.31
N LEU A 136 5.46 21.15 -17.02
CA LEU A 136 4.71 22.31 -16.51
C LEU A 136 5.61 23.55 -16.41
N GLY A 137 6.85 23.37 -16.07
CA GLY A 137 7.85 24.42 -15.93
C GLY A 137 8.92 24.06 -14.90
N GLY A 138 10.12 24.58 -15.07
CA GLY A 138 11.23 24.36 -14.15
C GLY A 138 11.47 22.91 -13.81
N VAL A 139 11.45 22.59 -12.52
CA VAL A 139 11.68 21.23 -11.99
C VAL A 139 10.46 20.30 -12.11
N ILE A 140 9.26 20.83 -12.37
CA ILE A 140 8.05 20.03 -12.59
C ILE A 140 8.03 19.57 -14.05
N THR A 141 8.81 18.55 -14.30
CA THR A 141 8.98 17.97 -15.64
C THR A 141 7.87 16.98 -16.00
N ALA A 142 7.81 16.60 -17.28
CA ALA A 142 6.93 15.53 -17.74
C ALA A 142 7.14 14.23 -16.96
N ALA A 143 8.39 13.91 -16.59
CA ALA A 143 8.71 12.72 -15.79
C ALA A 143 8.19 12.81 -14.34
N VAL A 144 8.08 14.02 -13.80
CA VAL A 144 7.44 14.26 -12.51
C VAL A 144 5.94 14.10 -12.64
N LEU A 145 5.30 14.65 -13.66
CA LEU A 145 3.84 14.61 -13.82
C LEU A 145 3.31 13.23 -14.22
N ASN A 146 3.97 12.53 -15.15
CA ASN A 146 3.52 11.24 -15.68
C ASN A 146 3.79 10.08 -14.69
N LYS A 147 3.14 10.15 -13.54
CA LYS A 147 3.22 9.17 -12.46
C LYS A 147 1.84 8.94 -11.84
N GLU A 148 1.82 8.09 -10.87
CA GLU A 148 0.67 7.86 -10.01
C GLU A 148 0.79 8.70 -8.75
N TYR A 149 -0.30 9.39 -8.39
CA TYR A 149 -0.39 10.28 -7.25
C TYR A 149 -1.63 9.99 -6.42
N LYS A 150 -1.53 10.20 -5.11
CA LYS A 150 -2.68 10.24 -4.21
C LYS A 150 -3.30 11.64 -4.26
N ILE A 151 -4.62 11.72 -4.30
CA ILE A 151 -5.36 12.98 -4.26
C ILE A 151 -5.38 13.48 -2.83
N ASP A 152 -4.79 14.66 -2.60
CA ASP A 152 -4.69 15.26 -1.27
C ASP A 152 -5.97 16.01 -0.90
N THR A 153 -6.47 16.84 -1.80
CA THR A 153 -7.71 17.61 -1.61
C THR A 153 -8.52 17.70 -2.90
N VAL A 154 -9.82 17.91 -2.77
CA VAL A 154 -10.77 18.18 -3.86
C VAL A 154 -11.49 19.48 -3.53
N PRO A 155 -10.93 20.66 -3.88
CA PRO A 155 -11.52 21.95 -3.57
C PRO A 155 -12.84 22.20 -4.29
N THR A 156 -13.00 21.70 -5.52
CA THR A 156 -14.23 21.80 -6.33
C THR A 156 -14.43 20.51 -7.12
N ASP A 157 -15.60 20.33 -7.70
CA ASP A 157 -15.93 19.17 -8.55
C ASP A 157 -15.04 19.07 -9.80
N GLY A 158 -14.40 20.15 -10.20
CA GLY A 158 -13.52 20.21 -11.36
C GLY A 158 -12.04 20.43 -11.01
N THR A 159 -11.65 20.43 -9.75
CA THR A 159 -10.26 20.64 -9.35
C THR A 159 -9.85 19.76 -8.17
N PHE A 160 -8.66 19.24 -8.22
CA PHE A 160 -8.06 18.52 -7.11
C PHE A 160 -6.57 18.86 -6.98
N THR A 161 -5.98 18.52 -5.85
CA THR A 161 -4.55 18.75 -5.60
C THR A 161 -3.84 17.45 -5.29
N PHE A 162 -2.56 17.41 -5.62
CA PHE A 162 -1.66 16.34 -5.26
C PHE A 162 -0.25 16.90 -4.99
N THR A 163 0.55 16.16 -4.24
CA THR A 163 1.95 16.53 -3.95
C THR A 163 2.87 15.96 -5.02
N ALA A 164 3.60 16.82 -5.73
CA ALA A 164 4.60 16.40 -6.72
C ALA A 164 5.76 15.67 -6.03
N LEU A 165 6.17 14.54 -6.59
CA LEU A 165 7.24 13.70 -6.05
C LEU A 165 8.37 13.54 -7.07
N ASP A 166 9.61 13.58 -6.59
CA ASP A 166 10.79 13.28 -7.40
C ASP A 166 10.92 11.78 -7.73
N ALA A 167 12.04 11.37 -8.30
CA ALA A 167 12.31 9.97 -8.63
C ALA A 167 12.49 9.08 -7.39
N ASN A 168 12.83 9.66 -6.24
CA ASN A 168 13.02 8.94 -4.98
C ASN A 168 11.71 8.81 -4.18
N GLY A 169 10.68 9.56 -4.58
CA GLY A 169 9.41 9.65 -3.87
C GLY A 169 9.36 10.78 -2.84
N ASP A 170 10.32 11.70 -2.86
CA ASP A 170 10.36 12.86 -1.99
C ASP A 170 9.60 14.02 -2.63
N ALA A 171 8.96 14.86 -1.80
CA ALA A 171 8.22 16.02 -2.27
C ALA A 171 9.15 17.03 -2.95
N ILE A 172 8.81 17.44 -4.17
CA ILE A 172 9.58 18.41 -4.96
C ILE A 172 8.80 19.72 -5.12
N ALA A 173 9.34 20.81 -4.61
CA ALA A 173 8.75 22.14 -4.75
C ALA A 173 9.01 22.72 -6.15
N ALA A 174 7.99 23.29 -6.76
CA ALA A 174 8.13 24.02 -8.01
C ALA A 174 9.06 25.23 -7.83
N ASN A 175 9.94 25.48 -8.79
CA ASN A 175 10.84 26.63 -8.78
C ASN A 175 10.37 27.77 -9.71
N SER A 176 9.16 27.65 -10.24
CA SER A 176 8.45 28.68 -10.99
C SER A 176 6.94 28.49 -10.82
N SER A 177 6.18 29.58 -10.90
CA SER A 177 4.73 29.51 -11.00
C SER A 177 4.33 29.32 -12.44
N ASP A 178 3.39 28.43 -12.68
CA ASP A 178 2.80 28.18 -13.97
C ASP A 178 1.34 27.76 -13.81
N SER A 179 0.49 28.12 -14.75
CA SER A 179 -0.93 27.80 -14.71
C SER A 179 -1.48 27.48 -16.08
N GLY A 180 -2.27 26.43 -16.16
CA GLY A 180 -2.93 26.02 -17.41
C GLY A 180 -2.01 25.31 -18.41
N ASN A 181 -0.80 24.92 -17.99
CA ASN A 181 0.17 24.19 -18.80
C ASN A 181 0.31 22.72 -18.33
N GLY A 182 1.27 22.01 -18.95
CA GLY A 182 1.55 20.60 -18.62
C GLY A 182 0.49 19.62 -19.15
N GLY A 183 -0.70 20.12 -19.50
CA GLY A 183 -1.84 19.31 -19.92
C GLY A 183 -1.67 18.69 -21.30
N GLY A 184 -1.28 19.46 -22.30
CA GLY A 184 -1.02 18.96 -23.66
C GLY A 184 -1.99 17.89 -24.15
N SER A 185 -1.51 16.67 -24.29
CA SER A 185 -2.30 15.45 -24.57
C SER A 185 -2.42 14.56 -23.35
N SER A 186 -2.38 15.13 -22.15
CA SER A 186 -2.43 14.36 -20.90
C SER A 186 -3.75 13.64 -20.71
N ASN A 187 -3.63 12.43 -20.19
CA ASN A 187 -4.74 11.59 -19.77
C ASN A 187 -4.66 11.37 -18.27
N ALA A 188 -5.79 11.15 -17.64
CA ALA A 188 -5.86 10.75 -16.24
C ALA A 188 -6.73 9.50 -16.08
N SER A 189 -6.35 8.66 -15.14
CA SER A 189 -7.11 7.48 -14.74
C SER A 189 -7.26 7.52 -13.22
N TYR A 190 -8.48 7.65 -12.74
CA TYR A 190 -8.82 7.81 -11.33
C TYR A 190 -9.20 6.45 -10.74
N GLN A 191 -8.39 5.96 -9.82
CA GLN A 191 -8.63 4.72 -9.09
C GLN A 191 -9.33 5.01 -7.77
N ILE A 192 -10.32 4.20 -7.43
CA ILE A 192 -11.00 4.33 -6.14
C ILE A 192 -10.07 3.93 -5.00
N ALA A 193 -10.17 4.61 -3.86
CA ALA A 193 -9.60 4.13 -2.60
C ALA A 193 -10.41 2.93 -2.11
N ILE A 194 -9.75 1.78 -1.91
CA ILE A 194 -10.42 0.52 -1.58
C ILE A 194 -10.46 0.20 -0.08
N GLY A 195 -10.00 1.09 0.75
CA GLY A 195 -9.99 0.87 2.19
C GLY A 195 -9.70 2.12 2.99
N ASN A 196 -9.92 2.05 4.29
CA ASN A 196 -9.57 3.11 5.20
C ASN A 196 -8.07 3.10 5.49
N ASP A 197 -7.40 4.22 5.31
CA ASP A 197 -5.98 4.42 5.65
C ASP A 197 -5.76 4.37 7.15
N THR A 198 -6.74 4.80 7.91
CA THR A 198 -6.75 4.73 9.36
C THR A 198 -7.51 3.49 9.82
N ASN A 199 -6.96 2.77 10.81
CA ASN A 199 -7.76 1.87 11.61
C ASN A 199 -8.86 2.71 12.31
N ALA A 200 -10.03 2.80 11.70
CA ALA A 200 -11.22 3.10 12.48
C ALA A 200 -11.25 2.02 13.57
N GLN A 201 -11.11 2.44 14.81
CA GLN A 201 -11.16 1.51 15.94
C GLN A 201 -12.47 0.74 15.81
N GLY A 202 -12.37 -0.55 15.47
CA GLY A 202 -13.55 -1.37 15.28
C GLY A 202 -14.36 -1.46 16.57
N VAL A 203 -15.66 -1.59 16.44
CA VAL A 203 -16.55 -1.94 17.56
C VAL A 203 -16.41 -3.44 17.78
N GLY A 204 -15.59 -3.85 18.72
CA GLY A 204 -15.40 -5.26 19.04
C GLY A 204 -14.55 -5.46 20.29
N TRP A 205 -14.44 -6.70 20.74
CA TRP A 205 -13.61 -7.06 21.87
C TRP A 205 -12.15 -6.64 21.63
N GLY A 206 -11.64 -5.74 22.47
CA GLY A 206 -10.28 -5.20 22.36
C GLY A 206 -10.14 -3.95 21.48
N ALA A 207 -11.22 -3.40 20.94
CA ALA A 207 -11.21 -2.14 20.22
C ALA A 207 -11.51 -0.97 21.18
N GLY A 208 -10.53 -0.11 21.40
CA GLY A 208 -10.65 1.07 22.26
C GLY A 208 -10.33 0.84 23.74
N THR A 209 -10.32 1.91 24.49
CA THR A 209 -10.17 1.86 25.96
C THR A 209 -11.43 1.28 26.60
N TRP A 210 -11.25 0.37 27.54
CA TRP A 210 -12.33 -0.11 28.42
C TRP A 210 -13.06 1.08 29.01
N ASN A 211 -14.37 1.16 28.77
CA ASN A 211 -15.26 2.21 29.26
C ASN A 211 -15.42 3.46 28.39
N THR A 212 -15.20 3.40 27.10
CA THR A 212 -15.69 4.45 26.20
C THR A 212 -17.08 4.07 25.70
N ALA A 213 -18.08 4.73 26.25
CA ALA A 213 -19.46 4.57 25.81
C ALA A 213 -19.58 5.05 24.35
N GLY A 214 -19.96 4.14 23.45
CA GLY A 214 -20.56 4.45 22.16
C GLY A 214 -19.73 5.27 21.19
N ALA A 215 -18.68 4.68 20.59
CA ALA A 215 -18.19 5.19 19.32
C ALA A 215 -19.25 4.91 18.24
N THR A 216 -19.94 5.94 17.80
CA THR A 216 -20.86 5.86 16.66
C THR A 216 -20.05 5.66 15.39
N VAL A 217 -20.11 4.47 14.83
CA VAL A 217 -19.54 4.20 13.51
C VAL A 217 -20.51 4.72 12.47
N THR A 218 -20.20 5.86 11.88
CA THR A 218 -20.88 6.33 10.66
C THR A 218 -20.27 5.58 9.50
N LEU A 219 -20.97 4.60 8.95
CA LEU A 219 -20.63 4.01 7.68
C LEU A 219 -20.94 5.05 6.60
N PRO A 220 -20.00 5.34 5.69
CA PRO A 220 -20.32 6.15 4.53
C PRO A 220 -21.36 5.42 3.69
N SER A 221 -22.42 6.13 3.38
CA SER A 221 -23.50 5.72 2.47
C SER A 221 -22.99 5.56 1.02
#